data_e8f446374ec828d14c58c6c71f8f4c95
#
_entry.id   e8f446374ec828d14c58c6c71f8f4c95
#
_cell.length_a   1.000
_cell.length_b   1.000
_cell.length_c   1.000
_cell.angle_alpha   90.00
_cell.angle_beta   90.00
_cell.angle_gamma   90.00
#
_symmetry.space_group_name_H-M   'P 1'
#
loop_
_entity.id
_entity.type
_entity.pdbx_description
1 polymer ?
#
loop_
_entity_poly.entity_id
_entity_poly.type
_entity_poly.pdbx_seq_one_letter_code
_entity_poly.pdbx_strand_id
1 'polypeptide(L)'
;MNFRELHPNIKLRLGVGFVQRVLSIMLMPLLVIHLAALYGAATAGVLTLVVGAAGIACNFLGGHLADVYGRRPLLVVGEAGAAVTFALLALANSPWWSSGAATFALFLLNTCSANLATPAADAMIIDVSSPENRTLVYTINYWSINLAFTFGALIGGFLYADHFFGLLAGATVLCLATTGVLWRWVTESAPEGSRESAAGVMAMLRGYVSVARDRVFLRLITAAVLTRAIEVQIGYYIAVRLADEFPEQVLATLGSWAPSVNGVEMLGILRAVNTALVVALALFAGALFRRLSDRTRLYAGLAVFTGGYMVWAVSNTGWLLIAAAVALTLGELANVPVKQALLADLVDPNARTKYMAAYGLNARIGLLIGSLSVTAGSFVTPVGMSALYGVWGVAAVLVFRSLLRVREERQAAAAAEPVPAA
;
A
#
# COMPACT_ATOMS: atom_id res chain seq x y z
N MET A 1 -26.88 -9.58 -7.41
CA MET A 1 -26.99 -8.15 -7.08
C MET A 1 -26.10 -7.37 -8.03
N ASN A 2 -26.60 -6.31 -8.67
CA ASN A 2 -25.88 -5.54 -9.68
C ASN A 2 -25.31 -4.25 -9.07
N PHE A 3 -24.26 -3.69 -9.68
CA PHE A 3 -23.68 -2.40 -9.29
C PHE A 3 -24.73 -1.27 -9.18
N ARG A 4 -25.77 -1.31 -10.02
CA ARG A 4 -26.85 -0.31 -10.01
C ARG A 4 -27.68 -0.30 -8.72
N GLU A 5 -27.76 -1.41 -8.02
CA GLU A 5 -28.55 -1.60 -6.80
C GLU A 5 -27.79 -1.17 -5.52
N LEU A 6 -26.48 -0.87 -5.63
CA LEU A 6 -25.68 -0.42 -4.50
C LEU A 6 -26.14 0.96 -4.00
N HIS A 7 -25.99 1.20 -2.70
CA HIS A 7 -26.27 2.50 -2.07
C HIS A 7 -25.47 3.62 -2.73
N PRO A 8 -26.05 4.82 -2.97
CA PRO A 8 -25.35 5.95 -3.62
C PRO A 8 -24.00 6.27 -3.00
N ASN A 9 -23.89 6.30 -1.67
CA ASN A 9 -22.62 6.54 -0.97
C ASN A 9 -21.55 5.52 -1.35
N ILE A 10 -21.89 4.23 -1.53
CA ILE A 10 -20.91 3.21 -1.96
C ILE A 10 -20.37 3.54 -3.35
N LYS A 11 -21.26 3.85 -4.30
CA LYS A 11 -20.86 4.19 -5.69
C LYS A 11 -19.94 5.40 -5.72
N LEU A 12 -20.33 6.48 -5.01
CA LEU A 12 -19.56 7.70 -4.91
C LEU A 12 -18.20 7.44 -4.23
N ARG A 13 -18.18 6.69 -3.13
CA ARG A 13 -16.95 6.36 -2.42
C ARG A 13 -16.00 5.48 -3.22
N LEU A 14 -16.51 4.50 -3.97
CA LEU A 14 -15.67 3.70 -4.87
C LEU A 14 -15.04 4.55 -5.96
N GLY A 15 -15.81 5.46 -6.59
CA GLY A 15 -15.30 6.37 -7.63
C GLY A 15 -14.29 7.38 -7.07
N VAL A 16 -14.63 8.10 -6.01
CA VAL A 16 -13.72 9.05 -5.34
C VAL A 16 -12.48 8.33 -4.82
N GLY A 17 -12.65 7.17 -4.16
CA GLY A 17 -11.56 6.37 -3.67
C GLY A 17 -10.61 5.87 -4.77
N PHE A 18 -11.12 5.59 -5.97
CA PHE A 18 -10.28 5.27 -7.13
C PHE A 18 -9.38 6.45 -7.49
N VAL A 19 -9.95 7.65 -7.66
CA VAL A 19 -9.19 8.87 -7.97
C VAL A 19 -8.12 9.14 -6.91
N GLN A 20 -8.49 9.11 -5.62
CA GLN A 20 -7.57 9.31 -4.51
C GLN A 20 -6.39 8.32 -4.53
N ARG A 21 -6.66 7.04 -4.85
CA ARG A 21 -5.61 6.02 -4.96
C ARG A 21 -4.70 6.25 -6.16
N VAL A 22 -5.26 6.63 -7.33
CA VAL A 22 -4.44 6.99 -8.50
C VAL A 22 -3.49 8.13 -8.14
N LEU A 23 -3.99 9.19 -7.51
CA LEU A 23 -3.17 10.33 -7.11
C LEU A 23 -2.09 9.95 -6.08
N SER A 24 -2.47 9.17 -5.05
CA SER A 24 -1.53 8.73 -4.03
C SER A 24 -0.42 7.84 -4.62
N ILE A 25 -0.78 6.86 -5.45
CA ILE A 25 0.17 5.92 -6.05
C ILE A 25 1.07 6.62 -7.06
N MET A 26 0.54 7.59 -7.80
CA MET A 26 1.28 8.41 -8.74
C MET A 26 2.28 9.31 -8.02
N LEU A 27 1.82 10.10 -7.05
CA LEU A 27 2.60 11.21 -6.49
C LEU A 27 3.53 10.80 -5.35
N MET A 28 3.19 9.77 -4.55
CA MET A 28 3.99 9.38 -3.38
C MET A 28 5.44 9.02 -3.74
N PRO A 29 5.72 8.12 -4.70
CA PRO A 29 7.10 7.82 -5.09
C PRO A 29 7.80 9.03 -5.73
N LEU A 30 7.06 9.83 -6.51
CA LEU A 30 7.62 11.01 -7.18
C LEU A 30 8.06 12.07 -6.19
N LEU A 31 7.30 12.30 -5.12
CA LEU A 31 7.67 13.23 -4.05
C LEU A 31 8.89 12.73 -3.26
N VAL A 32 9.03 11.41 -3.05
CA VAL A 32 10.25 10.83 -2.45
C VAL A 32 11.46 11.05 -3.35
N ILE A 33 11.33 10.77 -4.67
CA ILE A 33 12.38 11.02 -5.67
C ILE A 33 12.73 12.51 -5.72
N HIS A 34 11.72 13.38 -5.75
CA HIS A 34 11.91 14.83 -5.80
C HIS A 34 12.63 15.37 -4.56
N LEU A 35 12.27 14.91 -3.37
CA LEU A 35 12.99 15.25 -2.13
C LEU A 35 14.42 14.70 -2.13
N ALA A 36 14.65 13.51 -2.69
CA ALA A 36 15.98 12.94 -2.82
C ALA A 36 16.87 13.77 -3.78
N ALA A 37 16.30 14.23 -4.88
CA ALA A 37 17.00 15.12 -5.83
C ALA A 37 17.34 16.48 -5.20
N LEU A 38 16.46 17.02 -4.33
CA LEU A 38 16.70 18.33 -3.68
C LEU A 38 17.65 18.26 -2.49
N TYR A 39 17.57 17.22 -1.67
CA TYR A 39 18.23 17.16 -0.37
C TYR A 39 19.20 15.98 -0.20
N GLY A 40 19.32 15.13 -1.22
CA GLY A 40 20.01 13.86 -1.16
C GLY A 40 19.18 12.75 -0.48
N ALA A 41 19.49 11.49 -0.79
CA ALA A 41 18.74 10.33 -0.34
C ALA A 41 18.68 10.19 1.19
N ALA A 42 19.79 10.50 1.90
CA ALA A 42 19.82 10.43 3.36
C ALA A 42 18.77 11.33 4.01
N THR A 43 18.75 12.60 3.61
CA THR A 43 17.79 13.58 4.15
C THR A 43 16.37 13.27 3.71
N ALA A 44 16.15 12.90 2.44
CA ALA A 44 14.84 12.53 1.92
C ALA A 44 14.21 11.38 2.70
N GLY A 45 15.00 10.36 3.06
CA GLY A 45 14.53 9.25 3.89
C GLY A 45 14.04 9.71 5.27
N VAL A 46 14.78 10.61 5.94
CA VAL A 46 14.36 11.19 7.22
C VAL A 46 13.08 12.02 7.06
N LEU A 47 13.03 12.88 6.03
CA LEU A 47 11.86 13.71 5.76
C LEU A 47 10.60 12.85 5.48
N THR A 48 10.74 11.81 4.67
CA THR A 48 9.63 10.89 4.39
C THR A 48 9.25 10.03 5.60
N LEU A 49 10.19 9.72 6.50
CA LEU A 49 9.89 9.10 7.79
C LEU A 49 8.99 9.99 8.65
N VAL A 50 9.31 11.30 8.73
CA VAL A 50 8.48 12.29 9.44
C VAL A 50 7.08 12.38 8.82
N VAL A 51 7.00 12.44 7.49
CA VAL A 51 5.72 12.44 6.75
C VAL A 51 4.90 11.18 7.07
N GLY A 52 5.53 10.00 7.03
CA GLY A 52 4.88 8.73 7.34
C GLY A 52 4.38 8.65 8.78
N ALA A 53 5.21 9.07 9.76
CA ALA A 53 4.85 9.10 11.18
C ALA A 53 3.68 10.05 11.45
N ALA A 54 3.73 11.26 10.88
CA ALA A 54 2.64 12.23 10.97
C ALA A 54 1.34 11.71 10.33
N GLY A 55 1.44 11.05 9.16
CA GLY A 55 0.30 10.40 8.52
C GLY A 55 -0.35 9.34 9.41
N ILE A 56 0.45 8.52 10.09
CA ILE A 56 -0.04 7.53 11.05
C ILE A 56 -0.78 8.22 12.22
N ALA A 57 -0.18 9.25 12.80
CA ALA A 57 -0.80 10.00 13.90
C ALA A 57 -2.13 10.65 13.45
N CYS A 58 -2.15 11.28 12.27
CA CYS A 58 -3.36 11.87 11.69
C CYS A 58 -4.45 10.83 11.40
N ASN A 59 -4.08 9.62 11.00
CA ASN A 59 -5.04 8.54 10.77
C ASN A 59 -5.72 8.09 12.07
N PHE A 60 -4.98 7.97 13.18
CA PHE A 60 -5.58 7.68 14.49
C PHE A 60 -6.49 8.82 14.98
N LEU A 61 -6.02 10.05 14.84
CA LEU A 61 -6.82 11.24 15.18
C LEU A 61 -8.09 11.31 14.32
N GLY A 62 -7.98 11.03 13.03
CA GLY A 62 -9.08 10.99 12.08
C GLY A 62 -10.16 9.96 12.44
N GLY A 63 -9.78 8.78 12.93
CA GLY A 63 -10.72 7.81 13.44
C GLY A 63 -11.56 8.36 14.61
N HIS A 64 -10.91 8.97 15.60
CA HIS A 64 -11.60 9.59 16.73
C HIS A 64 -12.50 10.76 16.30
N LEU A 65 -11.98 11.65 15.45
CA LEU A 65 -12.77 12.79 14.96
C LEU A 65 -13.97 12.36 14.11
N ALA A 66 -13.84 11.26 13.34
CA ALA A 66 -14.94 10.70 12.58
C ALA A 66 -16.08 10.16 13.46
N ASP A 67 -15.74 9.61 14.62
CA ASP A 67 -16.72 9.15 15.60
C ASP A 67 -17.40 10.31 16.32
N VAL A 68 -16.68 11.41 16.58
CA VAL A 68 -17.21 12.60 17.29
C VAL A 68 -18.03 13.51 16.36
N TYR A 69 -17.50 13.85 15.19
CA TYR A 69 -18.08 14.86 14.29
C TYR A 69 -18.88 14.26 13.12
N GLY A 70 -18.77 12.94 12.90
CA GLY A 70 -19.40 12.24 11.79
C GLY A 70 -18.43 11.97 10.63
N ARG A 71 -18.85 11.07 9.72
CA ARG A 71 -18.02 10.59 8.60
C ARG A 71 -17.90 11.64 7.49
N ARG A 72 -19.04 12.25 7.11
CA ARG A 72 -19.12 13.20 5.99
C ARG A 72 -18.30 14.47 6.19
N PRO A 73 -18.38 15.20 7.32
CA PRO A 73 -17.61 16.42 7.54
C PRO A 73 -16.10 16.15 7.42
N LEU A 74 -15.64 15.05 8.02
CA LEU A 74 -14.21 14.71 8.02
C LEU A 74 -13.69 14.34 6.62
N LEU A 75 -14.52 13.66 5.83
CA LEU A 75 -14.21 13.37 4.42
C LEU A 75 -14.06 14.65 3.60
N VAL A 76 -15.01 15.57 3.73
CA VAL A 76 -15.00 16.82 2.97
C VAL A 76 -13.82 17.70 3.37
N VAL A 77 -13.56 17.85 4.68
CA VAL A 77 -12.44 18.65 5.20
C VAL A 77 -11.09 18.06 4.77
N GLY A 78 -10.92 16.73 4.90
CA GLY A 78 -9.68 16.08 4.50
C GLY A 78 -9.40 16.20 3.00
N GLU A 79 -10.43 16.03 2.16
CA GLU A 79 -10.30 16.16 0.71
C GLU A 79 -10.06 17.61 0.27
N ALA A 80 -10.75 18.57 0.89
CA ALA A 80 -10.51 20.00 0.67
C ALA A 80 -9.08 20.40 1.08
N GLY A 81 -8.60 19.89 2.22
CA GLY A 81 -7.22 20.06 2.66
C GLY A 81 -6.21 19.47 1.67
N ALA A 82 -6.50 18.29 1.11
CA ALA A 82 -5.67 17.71 0.05
C ALA A 82 -5.68 18.57 -1.22
N ALA A 83 -6.83 19.10 -1.64
CA ALA A 83 -6.92 19.98 -2.80
C ALA A 83 -6.09 21.27 -2.60
N VAL A 84 -6.23 21.92 -1.45
CA VAL A 84 -5.47 23.14 -1.11
C VAL A 84 -3.97 22.86 -1.07
N THR A 85 -3.57 21.78 -0.43
CA THR A 85 -2.14 21.42 -0.33
C THR A 85 -1.55 21.02 -1.70
N PHE A 86 -2.29 20.34 -2.59
CA PHE A 86 -1.84 20.08 -3.95
C PHE A 86 -1.73 21.38 -4.78
N ALA A 87 -2.66 22.33 -4.63
CA ALA A 87 -2.55 23.63 -5.30
C ALA A 87 -1.28 24.39 -4.86
N LEU A 88 -1.00 24.40 -3.57
CA LEU A 88 0.21 25.05 -3.03
C LEU A 88 1.48 24.26 -3.41
N LEU A 89 1.44 22.91 -3.46
CA LEU A 89 2.53 22.08 -3.98
C LEU A 89 2.82 22.38 -5.44
N ALA A 90 1.78 22.53 -6.27
CA ALA A 90 1.94 22.93 -7.66
C ALA A 90 2.62 24.31 -7.74
N LEU A 91 2.17 25.27 -6.95
CA LEU A 91 2.77 26.60 -6.89
C LEU A 91 4.24 26.54 -6.44
N ALA A 92 4.57 25.79 -5.37
CA ALA A 92 5.91 25.63 -4.84
C ALA A 92 6.89 24.86 -5.75
N ASN A 93 6.39 24.25 -6.82
CA ASN A 93 7.16 23.55 -7.85
C ASN A 93 6.84 24.09 -9.27
N SER A 94 6.42 25.34 -9.34
CA SER A 94 6.10 26.02 -10.59
C SER A 94 7.35 26.66 -11.21
N PRO A 95 7.30 27.02 -12.50
CA PRO A 95 8.35 27.81 -13.14
C PRO A 95 8.57 29.19 -12.49
N TRP A 96 7.58 29.69 -11.74
CA TRP A 96 7.64 31.03 -11.11
C TRP A 96 8.18 30.98 -9.69
N TRP A 97 8.04 29.84 -9.00
CA TRP A 97 8.48 29.67 -7.62
C TRP A 97 8.85 28.21 -7.36
N SER A 98 10.10 28.00 -6.95
CA SER A 98 10.60 26.68 -6.54
C SER A 98 11.15 26.75 -5.13
N SER A 99 10.60 25.93 -4.22
CA SER A 99 11.03 25.87 -2.83
C SER A 99 10.93 24.46 -2.27
N GLY A 100 12.08 23.83 -2.01
CA GLY A 100 12.13 22.50 -1.41
C GLY A 100 11.53 22.45 -0.01
N ALA A 101 11.77 23.49 0.81
CA ALA A 101 11.20 23.56 2.17
C ALA A 101 9.67 23.65 2.13
N ALA A 102 9.10 24.46 1.22
CA ALA A 102 7.67 24.52 1.01
C ALA A 102 7.13 23.18 0.48
N THR A 103 7.82 22.55 -0.44
CA THR A 103 7.44 21.21 -0.98
C THR A 103 7.37 20.17 0.14
N PHE A 104 8.36 20.10 1.02
CA PHE A 104 8.33 19.19 2.16
C PHE A 104 7.17 19.49 3.13
N ALA A 105 7.02 20.76 3.55
CA ALA A 105 5.97 21.14 4.49
C ALA A 105 4.55 20.86 3.93
N LEU A 106 4.35 21.16 2.65
CA LEU A 106 3.08 20.92 1.97
C LEU A 106 2.82 19.43 1.71
N PHE A 107 3.87 18.64 1.44
CA PHE A 107 3.74 17.19 1.37
C PHE A 107 3.33 16.57 2.71
N LEU A 108 3.92 17.06 3.81
CA LEU A 108 3.53 16.68 5.16
C LEU A 108 2.06 17.00 5.43
N LEU A 109 1.63 18.23 5.15
CA LEU A 109 0.24 18.66 5.34
C LEU A 109 -0.75 17.91 4.44
N ASN A 110 -0.38 17.63 3.19
CA ASN A 110 -1.17 16.81 2.27
C ASN A 110 -1.39 15.40 2.83
N THR A 111 -0.31 14.78 3.29
CA THR A 111 -0.37 13.44 3.90
C THR A 111 -1.22 13.43 5.17
N CYS A 112 -1.12 14.45 6.01
CA CYS A 112 -1.98 14.60 7.19
C CYS A 112 -3.45 14.74 6.80
N SER A 113 -3.79 15.61 5.84
CA SER A 113 -5.16 15.82 5.36
C SER A 113 -5.78 14.54 4.81
N ALA A 114 -5.06 13.81 3.95
CA ALA A 114 -5.53 12.56 3.38
C ALA A 114 -5.73 11.47 4.45
N ASN A 115 -4.77 11.31 5.38
CA ASN A 115 -4.86 10.31 6.43
C ASN A 115 -5.91 10.62 7.48
N LEU A 116 -6.23 11.89 7.72
CA LEU A 116 -7.31 12.30 8.61
C LEU A 116 -8.69 11.81 8.08
N ALA A 117 -8.89 11.83 6.76
CA ALA A 117 -10.15 11.42 6.12
C ALA A 117 -10.27 9.89 5.94
N THR A 118 -9.15 9.16 5.90
CA THR A 118 -9.14 7.72 5.55
C THR A 118 -10.04 6.86 6.44
N PRO A 119 -10.02 6.96 7.79
CA PRO A 119 -10.88 6.14 8.64
C PRO A 119 -12.37 6.40 8.42
N ALA A 120 -12.75 7.66 8.20
CA ALA A 120 -14.12 8.03 7.87
C ALA A 120 -14.56 7.43 6.53
N ALA A 121 -13.65 7.42 5.54
CA ALA A 121 -13.86 6.84 4.23
C ALA A 121 -14.14 5.33 4.29
N ASP A 122 -13.33 4.60 5.06
CA ASP A 122 -13.45 3.15 5.22
C ASP A 122 -14.69 2.78 6.03
N ALA A 123 -14.96 3.50 7.12
CA ALA A 123 -16.15 3.29 7.94
C ALA A 123 -17.45 3.52 7.14
N MET A 124 -17.52 4.58 6.33
CA MET A 124 -18.71 4.89 5.52
C MET A 124 -19.08 3.74 4.57
N ILE A 125 -18.09 3.08 3.95
CA ILE A 125 -18.35 1.91 3.07
C ILE A 125 -18.97 0.76 3.88
N ILE A 126 -18.47 0.53 5.11
CA ILE A 126 -18.96 -0.53 5.99
C ILE A 126 -20.36 -0.22 6.49
N ASP A 127 -20.60 1.01 6.94
CA ASP A 127 -21.88 1.47 7.54
C ASP A 127 -23.07 1.27 6.58
N VAL A 128 -22.85 1.49 5.28
CA VAL A 128 -23.91 1.37 4.26
C VAL A 128 -23.87 0.06 3.46
N SER A 129 -22.98 -0.88 3.82
CA SER A 129 -22.89 -2.21 3.20
C SER A 129 -23.75 -3.23 3.93
N SER A 130 -24.57 -3.97 3.18
CA SER A 130 -25.25 -5.15 3.71
C SER A 130 -24.43 -6.43 3.52
N PRO A 131 -24.68 -7.50 4.29
CA PRO A 131 -23.98 -8.78 4.11
C PRO A 131 -24.03 -9.30 2.65
N GLU A 132 -25.15 -9.04 1.95
CA GLU A 132 -25.41 -9.54 0.59
C GLU A 132 -24.57 -8.78 -0.45
N ASN A 133 -24.23 -7.50 -0.22
CA ASN A 133 -23.50 -6.67 -1.19
C ASN A 133 -22.01 -6.54 -0.87
N ARG A 134 -21.55 -6.91 0.33
CA ARG A 134 -20.15 -6.79 0.75
C ARG A 134 -19.17 -7.43 -0.20
N THR A 135 -19.46 -8.64 -0.65
CA THR A 135 -18.58 -9.36 -1.60
C THR A 135 -18.38 -8.56 -2.89
N LEU A 136 -19.46 -8.01 -3.46
CA LEU A 136 -19.40 -7.20 -4.66
C LEU A 136 -18.59 -5.91 -4.42
N VAL A 137 -18.86 -5.21 -3.30
CA VAL A 137 -18.17 -3.96 -2.93
C VAL A 137 -16.66 -4.20 -2.77
N TYR A 138 -16.26 -5.23 -2.05
CA TYR A 138 -14.85 -5.57 -1.87
C TYR A 138 -14.18 -6.03 -3.17
N THR A 139 -14.89 -6.75 -4.04
CA THR A 139 -14.39 -7.14 -5.36
C THR A 139 -14.10 -5.89 -6.21
N ILE A 140 -15.06 -4.95 -6.31
CA ILE A 140 -14.88 -3.70 -7.05
C ILE A 140 -13.73 -2.89 -6.45
N ASN A 141 -13.64 -2.81 -5.12
CA ASN A 141 -12.55 -2.12 -4.43
C ASN A 141 -11.19 -2.75 -4.74
N TYR A 142 -11.10 -4.07 -4.78
CA TYR A 142 -9.87 -4.79 -5.17
C TYR A 142 -9.43 -4.46 -6.60
N TRP A 143 -10.36 -4.51 -7.56
CA TRP A 143 -10.09 -4.12 -8.95
C TRP A 143 -9.69 -2.64 -9.06
N SER A 144 -10.39 -1.77 -8.34
CA SER A 144 -10.10 -0.35 -8.27
C SER A 144 -8.67 -0.07 -7.78
N ILE A 145 -8.20 -0.78 -6.75
CA ILE A 145 -6.83 -0.66 -6.24
C ILE A 145 -5.81 -1.04 -7.31
N ASN A 146 -6.00 -2.20 -7.95
CA ASN A 146 -5.04 -2.69 -8.95
C ASN A 146 -5.01 -1.77 -10.19
N LEU A 147 -6.17 -1.30 -10.62
CA LEU A 147 -6.25 -0.36 -11.74
C LEU A 147 -5.58 0.98 -11.42
N ALA A 148 -5.75 1.47 -10.17
CA ALA A 148 -5.09 2.67 -9.71
C ALA A 148 -3.56 2.51 -9.65
N PHE A 149 -3.06 1.34 -9.28
CA PHE A 149 -1.62 1.04 -9.34
C PHE A 149 -1.09 1.13 -10.77
N THR A 150 -1.79 0.56 -11.75
CA THR A 150 -1.37 0.59 -13.16
C THR A 150 -1.36 2.02 -13.69
N PHE A 151 -2.49 2.72 -13.62
CA PHE A 151 -2.61 4.08 -14.16
C PHE A 151 -1.73 5.08 -13.41
N GLY A 152 -1.73 5.05 -12.08
CA GLY A 152 -0.93 5.98 -11.28
C GLY A 152 0.57 5.83 -11.56
N ALA A 153 1.06 4.59 -11.65
CA ALA A 153 2.47 4.33 -11.91
C ALA A 153 2.89 4.75 -13.32
N LEU A 154 2.09 4.46 -14.35
CA LEU A 154 2.39 4.85 -15.72
C LEU A 154 2.31 6.37 -15.90
N ILE A 155 1.22 7.01 -15.47
CA ILE A 155 1.06 8.47 -15.58
C ILE A 155 2.22 9.17 -14.84
N GLY A 156 2.51 8.75 -13.60
CA GLY A 156 3.60 9.30 -12.82
C GLY A 156 4.96 9.09 -13.47
N GLY A 157 5.24 7.85 -13.91
CA GLY A 157 6.51 7.48 -14.51
C GLY A 157 6.83 8.29 -15.78
N PHE A 158 5.89 8.36 -16.71
CA PHE A 158 6.11 9.01 -18.00
C PHE A 158 5.95 10.54 -18.01
N LEU A 159 5.22 11.12 -17.07
CA LEU A 159 5.00 12.57 -17.04
C LEU A 159 5.84 13.32 -15.99
N TYR A 160 6.56 12.62 -15.12
CA TYR A 160 7.29 13.28 -14.03
C TYR A 160 8.40 14.21 -14.53
N ALA A 161 9.23 13.74 -15.46
CA ALA A 161 10.43 14.45 -15.88
C ALA A 161 10.12 15.85 -16.44
N ASP A 162 9.11 15.93 -17.30
CA ASP A 162 8.82 17.17 -18.03
C ASP A 162 7.58 17.93 -17.50
N HIS A 163 6.72 17.26 -16.73
CA HIS A 163 5.39 17.77 -16.39
C HIS A 163 5.05 17.68 -14.91
N PHE A 164 6.04 17.72 -14.00
CA PHE A 164 5.79 17.59 -12.56
C PHE A 164 4.81 18.64 -12.01
N PHE A 165 4.98 19.92 -12.43
CA PHE A 165 4.00 20.97 -12.13
C PHE A 165 2.59 20.60 -12.65
N GLY A 166 2.50 20.12 -13.89
CA GLY A 166 1.23 19.70 -14.51
C GLY A 166 0.55 18.54 -13.77
N LEU A 167 1.33 17.56 -13.26
CA LEU A 167 0.82 16.47 -12.43
C LEU A 167 0.20 16.98 -11.12
N LEU A 168 0.88 17.91 -10.44
CA LEU A 168 0.38 18.53 -9.21
C LEU A 168 -0.86 19.41 -9.46
N ALA A 169 -0.87 20.17 -10.55
CA ALA A 169 -2.02 20.97 -10.97
C ALA A 169 -3.22 20.07 -11.33
N GLY A 170 -2.99 18.97 -12.06
CA GLY A 170 -4.01 17.98 -12.38
C GLY A 170 -4.57 17.31 -11.12
N ALA A 171 -3.70 16.96 -10.15
CA ALA A 171 -4.12 16.45 -8.86
C ALA A 171 -5.02 17.46 -8.11
N THR A 172 -4.67 18.75 -8.16
CA THR A 172 -5.50 19.81 -7.58
C THR A 172 -6.92 19.82 -8.17
N VAL A 173 -7.02 19.81 -9.51
CA VAL A 173 -8.32 19.80 -10.20
C VAL A 173 -9.14 18.57 -9.82
N LEU A 174 -8.52 17.39 -9.79
CA LEU A 174 -9.19 16.14 -9.42
C LEU A 174 -9.63 16.16 -7.94
N CYS A 175 -8.80 16.66 -7.01
CA CYS A 175 -9.19 16.80 -5.60
C CYS A 175 -10.29 17.84 -5.39
N LEU A 176 -10.32 18.95 -6.14
CA LEU A 176 -11.42 19.91 -6.11
C LEU A 176 -12.72 19.26 -6.62
N ALA A 177 -12.65 18.51 -7.72
CA ALA A 177 -13.80 17.79 -8.25
C ALA A 177 -14.35 16.75 -7.27
N THR A 178 -13.46 15.93 -6.66
CA THR A 178 -13.84 14.93 -5.65
C THR A 178 -14.37 15.59 -4.38
N THR A 179 -13.81 16.71 -3.94
CA THR A 179 -14.35 17.52 -2.83
C THR A 179 -15.77 17.99 -3.13
N GLY A 180 -16.01 18.53 -4.33
CA GLY A 180 -17.33 18.95 -4.78
C GLY A 180 -18.34 17.81 -4.80
N VAL A 181 -17.92 16.63 -5.29
CA VAL A 181 -18.73 15.41 -5.28
C VAL A 181 -19.07 14.98 -3.85
N LEU A 182 -18.10 14.93 -2.95
CA LEU A 182 -18.33 14.56 -1.56
C LEU A 182 -19.24 15.56 -0.85
N TRP A 183 -19.00 16.85 -1.04
CA TRP A 183 -19.79 17.91 -0.42
C TRP A 183 -21.25 17.91 -0.88
N ARG A 184 -21.50 17.68 -2.19
CA ARG A 184 -22.84 17.81 -2.80
C ARG A 184 -23.70 16.57 -2.68
N TRP A 185 -23.12 15.36 -2.76
CA TRP A 185 -23.89 14.12 -2.93
C TRP A 185 -23.67 13.07 -1.85
N VAL A 186 -22.59 13.12 -1.07
CA VAL A 186 -22.40 12.16 0.01
C VAL A 186 -23.26 12.56 1.21
N THR A 187 -24.01 11.60 1.74
CA THR A 187 -24.83 11.77 2.96
C THR A 187 -24.11 11.21 4.17
N GLU A 188 -24.43 11.71 5.36
CA GLU A 188 -23.89 11.17 6.62
C GLU A 188 -24.32 9.70 6.81
N SER A 189 -23.40 8.88 7.27
CA SER A 189 -23.64 7.43 7.50
C SER A 189 -23.36 7.00 8.93
N ALA A 190 -22.86 7.88 9.78
CA ALA A 190 -22.60 7.54 11.18
C ALA A 190 -23.91 7.13 11.87
N PRO A 191 -23.96 5.97 12.57
CA PRO A 191 -25.13 5.55 13.32
C PRO A 191 -25.49 6.58 14.42
N GLU A 192 -26.79 6.79 14.61
CA GLU A 192 -27.28 7.61 15.72
C GLU A 192 -26.87 6.97 17.06
N GLY A 193 -26.20 7.72 17.92
CA GLY A 193 -25.67 7.22 19.21
C GLY A 193 -24.21 6.76 19.19
N SER A 194 -23.55 6.62 18.02
CA SER A 194 -22.12 6.26 17.96
C SER A 194 -21.21 7.31 18.60
N ARG A 195 -21.69 8.54 18.75
CA ARG A 195 -20.97 9.67 19.35
C ARG A 195 -20.66 9.51 20.84
N GLU A 196 -21.39 8.66 21.57
CA GLU A 196 -21.18 8.41 23.00
C GLU A 196 -20.28 7.21 23.31
N SER A 197 -20.05 6.33 22.34
CA SER A 197 -19.33 5.06 22.52
C SER A 197 -17.90 5.06 22.00
N ALA A 198 -17.26 6.21 21.86
CA ALA A 198 -15.83 6.25 21.53
C ALA A 198 -15.02 5.58 22.65
N ALA A 199 -14.82 4.26 22.53
CA ALA A 199 -13.91 3.53 23.39
C ALA A 199 -12.57 4.27 23.33
N GLY A 200 -12.20 4.89 24.46
CA GLY A 200 -11.07 5.82 24.52
C GLY A 200 -9.80 5.13 24.00
N VAL A 201 -8.86 5.92 23.47
CA VAL A 201 -7.53 5.48 22.99
C VAL A 201 -6.89 4.45 23.94
N MET A 202 -7.14 4.55 25.24
CA MET A 202 -6.65 3.62 26.24
C MET A 202 -7.26 2.21 26.13
N ALA A 203 -8.53 2.07 25.77
CA ALA A 203 -9.16 0.76 25.54
C ALA A 203 -8.62 0.08 24.29
N MET A 204 -8.37 0.87 23.25
CA MET A 204 -7.71 0.42 22.03
C MET A 204 -6.27 -0.04 22.30
N LEU A 205 -5.48 0.74 23.04
CA LEU A 205 -4.12 0.38 23.44
C LEU A 205 -4.08 -0.89 24.30
N ARG A 206 -5.01 -1.06 25.24
CA ARG A 206 -5.13 -2.30 26.03
C ARG A 206 -5.45 -3.51 25.14
N GLY A 207 -6.28 -3.31 24.10
CA GLY A 207 -6.55 -4.33 23.09
C GLY A 207 -5.28 -4.79 22.36
N TYR A 208 -4.43 -3.86 21.95
CA TYR A 208 -3.14 -4.19 21.31
C TYR A 208 -2.18 -4.91 22.27
N VAL A 209 -2.11 -4.50 23.54
CA VAL A 209 -1.28 -5.18 24.56
C VAL A 209 -1.72 -6.63 24.77
N SER A 210 -3.03 -6.92 24.75
CA SER A 210 -3.53 -8.30 24.89
C SER A 210 -3.10 -9.19 23.70
N VAL A 211 -3.18 -8.65 22.49
CA VAL A 211 -2.76 -9.35 21.26
C VAL A 211 -1.23 -9.51 21.20
N ALA A 212 -0.47 -8.55 21.73
CA ALA A 212 0.99 -8.62 21.82
C ALA A 212 1.53 -9.71 22.78
N ARG A 213 0.67 -10.33 23.60
CA ARG A 213 1.02 -11.49 24.44
C ARG A 213 0.89 -12.83 23.71
N ASP A 214 0.17 -12.86 22.58
CA ASP A 214 0.06 -14.06 21.76
C ASP A 214 1.32 -14.26 20.91
N ARG A 215 2.17 -15.20 21.33
CA ARG A 215 3.43 -15.52 20.66
C ARG A 215 3.25 -16.01 19.21
N VAL A 216 2.16 -16.69 18.93
CA VAL A 216 1.87 -17.17 17.56
C VAL A 216 1.53 -15.99 16.68
N PHE A 217 0.69 -15.09 17.17
CA PHE A 217 0.31 -13.90 16.45
C PHE A 217 1.50 -12.92 16.27
N LEU A 218 2.37 -12.77 17.28
CA LEU A 218 3.60 -11.97 17.14
C LEU A 218 4.50 -12.49 16.01
N ARG A 219 4.65 -13.83 15.89
CA ARG A 219 5.39 -14.41 14.75
C ARG A 219 4.70 -14.07 13.43
N LEU A 220 3.36 -14.14 13.37
CA LEU A 220 2.60 -13.81 12.16
C LEU A 220 2.79 -12.36 11.74
N ILE A 221 2.69 -11.41 12.69
CA ILE A 221 2.97 -9.98 12.42
C ILE A 221 4.42 -9.80 11.98
N THR A 222 5.38 -10.44 12.65
CA THR A 222 6.81 -10.33 12.27
C THR A 222 7.02 -10.78 10.82
N ALA A 223 6.46 -11.92 10.42
CA ALA A 223 6.55 -12.40 9.04
C ALA A 223 5.88 -11.46 8.05
N ALA A 224 4.73 -10.89 8.43
CA ALA A 224 4.02 -9.90 7.62
C ALA A 224 4.83 -8.60 7.48
N VAL A 225 5.46 -8.11 8.55
CA VAL A 225 6.33 -6.92 8.53
C VAL A 225 7.55 -7.16 7.64
N LEU A 226 8.22 -8.31 7.77
CA LEU A 226 9.40 -8.65 6.96
C LEU A 226 9.06 -8.68 5.46
N THR A 227 7.94 -9.31 5.10
CA THR A 227 7.48 -9.35 3.68
C THR A 227 7.06 -7.98 3.19
N ARG A 228 6.36 -7.19 4.02
CA ARG A 228 5.98 -5.82 3.70
C ARG A 228 7.19 -4.90 3.56
N ALA A 229 8.22 -5.06 4.39
CA ALA A 229 9.47 -4.31 4.31
C ALA A 229 10.16 -4.46 2.95
N ILE A 230 10.09 -5.64 2.32
CA ILE A 230 10.58 -5.87 0.96
C ILE A 230 9.65 -5.22 -0.07
N GLU A 231 8.34 -5.44 0.05
CA GLU A 231 7.34 -4.98 -0.92
C GLU A 231 7.30 -3.46 -1.09
N VAL A 232 7.44 -2.70 -0.02
CA VAL A 232 7.38 -1.23 -0.07
C VAL A 232 8.58 -0.60 -0.78
N GLN A 233 9.69 -1.32 -0.94
CA GLN A 233 10.94 -0.76 -1.49
C GLN A 233 10.80 -0.19 -2.90
N ILE A 234 9.88 -0.71 -3.69
CA ILE A 234 9.60 -0.17 -5.03
C ILE A 234 9.11 1.30 -4.99
N GLY A 235 8.54 1.74 -3.88
CA GLY A 235 8.09 3.14 -3.71
C GLY A 235 9.08 4.01 -2.93
N TYR A 236 10.18 3.46 -2.47
CA TYR A 236 11.16 4.12 -1.63
C TYR A 236 12.58 3.97 -2.19
N TYR A 237 13.39 3.09 -1.62
CA TYR A 237 14.79 2.93 -2.05
C TYR A 237 14.93 2.61 -3.55
N ILE A 238 14.17 1.63 -4.07
CA ILE A 238 14.26 1.25 -5.48
C ILE A 238 13.82 2.41 -6.38
N ALA A 239 12.80 3.18 -5.98
CA ALA A 239 12.36 4.36 -6.74
C ALA A 239 13.48 5.42 -6.85
N VAL A 240 14.11 5.76 -5.74
CA VAL A 240 15.22 6.74 -5.72
C VAL A 240 16.42 6.20 -6.49
N ARG A 241 16.82 4.95 -6.24
CA ARG A 241 17.94 4.32 -6.93
C ARG A 241 17.74 4.29 -8.45
N LEU A 242 16.56 3.88 -8.93
CA LEU A 242 16.30 3.86 -10.37
C LEU A 242 16.33 5.28 -10.97
N ALA A 243 15.79 6.27 -10.25
CA ALA A 243 15.83 7.66 -10.72
C ALA A 243 17.26 8.18 -10.86
N ASP A 244 18.16 7.79 -9.94
CA ASP A 244 19.54 8.32 -9.89
C ASP A 244 20.54 7.49 -10.72
N GLU A 245 20.41 6.14 -10.71
CA GLU A 245 21.45 5.24 -11.23
C GLU A 245 21.09 4.54 -12.55
N PHE A 246 19.79 4.50 -12.91
CA PHE A 246 19.36 3.78 -14.11
C PHE A 246 19.65 4.62 -15.36
N PRO A 247 20.54 4.15 -16.27
CA PRO A 247 20.85 4.89 -17.49
C PRO A 247 19.66 4.85 -18.45
N GLU A 248 19.45 5.96 -19.14
CA GLU A 248 18.49 6.00 -20.24
C GLU A 248 18.86 4.95 -21.30
N GLN A 249 17.94 4.08 -21.65
CA GLN A 249 18.17 3.00 -22.60
C GLN A 249 16.94 2.69 -23.44
N VAL A 250 17.17 2.21 -24.66
CA VAL A 250 16.13 1.74 -25.58
C VAL A 250 15.78 0.31 -25.22
N LEU A 251 14.51 0.05 -24.84
CA LEU A 251 14.04 -1.30 -24.51
C LEU A 251 13.61 -2.10 -25.74
N ALA A 252 13.06 -1.43 -26.75
CA ALA A 252 12.58 -2.08 -27.96
C ALA A 252 12.73 -1.13 -29.15
N THR A 253 13.03 -1.72 -30.32
CA THR A 253 13.04 -1.03 -31.61
C THR A 253 11.99 -1.62 -32.51
N LEU A 254 11.05 -0.79 -32.98
CA LEU A 254 9.97 -1.18 -33.91
C LEU A 254 10.10 -0.31 -35.17
N GLY A 255 10.90 -0.76 -36.11
CA GLY A 255 11.26 0.04 -37.29
C GLY A 255 12.06 1.28 -36.91
N SER A 256 11.56 2.47 -37.24
CA SER A 256 12.19 3.76 -36.86
C SER A 256 11.81 4.22 -35.45
N TRP A 257 10.88 3.55 -34.78
CA TRP A 257 10.45 3.90 -33.42
C TRP A 257 11.28 3.14 -32.40
N ALA A 258 12.07 3.87 -31.62
CA ALA A 258 12.97 3.32 -30.60
C ALA A 258 12.93 4.25 -29.36
N PRO A 259 11.84 4.17 -28.55
CA PRO A 259 11.70 5.02 -27.38
C PRO A 259 12.78 4.67 -26.35
N SER A 260 13.44 5.70 -25.86
CA SER A 260 14.30 5.58 -24.68
C SER A 260 13.44 5.59 -23.42
N VAL A 261 13.92 4.91 -22.39
CA VAL A 261 13.26 4.80 -21.08
C VAL A 261 14.27 5.20 -20.01
N ASN A 262 13.93 6.19 -19.19
CA ASN A 262 14.69 6.59 -18.03
C ASN A 262 14.29 5.82 -16.76
N GLY A 263 14.95 6.07 -15.62
CA GLY A 263 14.72 5.32 -14.38
C GLY A 263 13.34 5.49 -13.78
N VAL A 264 12.72 6.67 -13.90
CA VAL A 264 11.36 6.92 -13.36
C VAL A 264 10.30 6.27 -14.25
N GLU A 265 10.50 6.30 -15.56
CA GLU A 265 9.66 5.58 -16.52
C GLU A 265 9.77 4.06 -16.34
N MET A 266 11.00 3.55 -16.09
CA MET A 266 11.23 2.15 -15.75
C MET A 266 10.47 1.75 -14.49
N LEU A 267 10.50 2.56 -13.44
CA LEU A 267 9.71 2.33 -12.22
C LEU A 267 8.20 2.20 -12.54
N GLY A 268 7.68 3.07 -13.41
CA GLY A 268 6.30 3.02 -13.91
C GLY A 268 5.99 1.71 -14.63
N ILE A 269 6.87 1.29 -15.54
CA ILE A 269 6.77 0.02 -16.29
C ILE A 269 6.78 -1.18 -15.36
N LEU A 270 7.71 -1.24 -14.39
CA LEU A 270 7.82 -2.38 -13.45
C LEU A 270 6.55 -2.52 -12.61
N ARG A 271 5.98 -1.41 -12.13
CA ARG A 271 4.69 -1.42 -11.42
C ARG A 271 3.54 -1.84 -12.31
N ALA A 272 3.47 -1.34 -13.53
CA ALA A 272 2.44 -1.70 -14.48
C ALA A 272 2.49 -3.19 -14.84
N VAL A 273 3.69 -3.75 -15.10
CA VAL A 273 3.89 -5.18 -15.37
C VAL A 273 3.44 -6.03 -14.18
N ASN A 274 3.87 -5.71 -12.96
CA ASN A 274 3.44 -6.42 -11.76
C ASN A 274 1.92 -6.40 -11.63
N THR A 275 1.30 -5.23 -11.70
CA THR A 275 -0.15 -5.11 -11.48
C THR A 275 -0.96 -5.75 -12.61
N ALA A 276 -0.55 -5.59 -13.88
CA ALA A 276 -1.21 -6.23 -15.00
C ALA A 276 -1.20 -7.76 -14.89
N LEU A 277 -0.06 -8.32 -14.49
CA LEU A 277 0.08 -9.77 -14.25
C LEU A 277 -0.79 -10.22 -13.06
N VAL A 278 -0.82 -9.47 -11.96
CA VAL A 278 -1.71 -9.76 -10.83
C VAL A 278 -3.16 -9.78 -11.29
N VAL A 279 -3.61 -8.77 -12.02
CA VAL A 279 -4.98 -8.70 -12.53
C VAL A 279 -5.31 -9.85 -13.47
N ALA A 280 -4.40 -10.17 -14.38
CA ALA A 280 -4.59 -11.24 -15.36
C ALA A 280 -4.57 -12.64 -14.74
N LEU A 281 -3.72 -12.87 -13.74
CA LEU A 281 -3.42 -14.22 -13.24
C LEU A 281 -4.02 -14.53 -11.87
N ALA A 282 -4.46 -13.54 -11.07
CA ALA A 282 -4.95 -13.78 -9.71
C ALA A 282 -6.13 -14.75 -9.66
N LEU A 283 -7.06 -14.66 -10.63
CA LEU A 283 -8.20 -15.57 -10.72
C LEU A 283 -7.78 -17.02 -11.05
N PHE A 284 -6.66 -17.18 -11.72
CA PHE A 284 -6.12 -18.48 -12.13
C PHE A 284 -5.03 -19.01 -11.19
N ALA A 285 -4.61 -18.23 -10.18
CA ALA A 285 -3.53 -18.58 -9.26
C ALA A 285 -3.78 -19.94 -8.58
N GLY A 286 -5.02 -20.21 -8.15
CA GLY A 286 -5.41 -21.51 -7.57
C GLY A 286 -5.17 -22.69 -8.54
N ALA A 287 -5.53 -22.53 -9.80
CA ALA A 287 -5.34 -23.55 -10.83
C ALA A 287 -3.86 -23.68 -11.22
N LEU A 288 -3.15 -22.56 -11.35
CA LEU A 288 -1.74 -22.49 -11.74
C LEU A 288 -0.85 -23.24 -10.74
N PHE A 289 -1.10 -23.07 -9.44
CA PHE A 289 -0.29 -23.68 -8.38
C PHE A 289 -0.94 -24.89 -7.70
N ARG A 290 -2.01 -25.48 -8.26
CA ARG A 290 -2.77 -26.60 -7.66
C ARG A 290 -1.94 -27.85 -7.33
N ARG A 291 -0.85 -28.08 -8.07
CA ARG A 291 0.04 -29.24 -7.88
C ARG A 291 1.07 -29.03 -6.77
N LEU A 292 1.20 -27.80 -6.27
CA LEU A 292 2.17 -27.47 -5.24
C LEU A 292 1.52 -27.46 -3.86
N SER A 293 2.21 -28.02 -2.87
CA SER A 293 1.78 -27.96 -1.48
C SER A 293 1.84 -26.51 -0.96
N ASP A 294 1.05 -26.18 0.06
CA ASP A 294 1.06 -24.85 0.73
C ASP A 294 2.47 -24.48 1.19
N ARG A 295 3.25 -25.43 1.70
CA ARG A 295 4.66 -25.23 2.06
C ARG A 295 5.51 -24.79 0.87
N THR A 296 5.40 -25.50 -0.25
CA THR A 296 6.15 -25.18 -1.46
C THR A 296 5.74 -23.85 -2.03
N ARG A 297 4.44 -23.57 -2.10
CA ARG A 297 3.90 -22.29 -2.57
C ARG A 297 4.41 -21.12 -1.73
N LEU A 298 4.43 -21.27 -0.42
CA LEU A 298 4.87 -20.23 0.49
C LEU A 298 6.38 -20.00 0.39
N TYR A 299 7.21 -21.06 0.48
CA TYR A 299 8.67 -20.90 0.53
C TYR A 299 9.25 -20.54 -0.83
N ALA A 300 8.89 -21.26 -1.88
CA ALA A 300 9.36 -20.96 -3.23
C ALA A 300 8.81 -19.60 -3.70
N GLY A 301 7.53 -19.32 -3.41
CA GLY A 301 6.92 -18.02 -3.72
C GLY A 301 7.63 -16.86 -3.04
N LEU A 302 7.95 -16.96 -1.74
CA LEU A 302 8.72 -15.94 -1.02
C LEU A 302 10.16 -15.83 -1.52
N ALA A 303 10.81 -16.95 -1.86
CA ALA A 303 12.17 -16.93 -2.40
C ALA A 303 12.23 -16.21 -3.74
N VAL A 304 11.31 -16.54 -4.67
CA VAL A 304 11.21 -15.89 -5.98
C VAL A 304 10.83 -14.41 -5.84
N PHE A 305 9.88 -14.09 -4.97
CA PHE A 305 9.48 -12.72 -4.66
C PHE A 305 10.67 -11.90 -4.15
N THR A 306 11.38 -12.41 -3.13
CA THR A 306 12.55 -11.74 -2.57
C THR A 306 13.67 -11.61 -3.60
N GLY A 307 13.95 -12.66 -4.37
CA GLY A 307 14.96 -12.66 -5.43
C GLY A 307 14.69 -11.60 -6.51
N GLY A 308 13.43 -11.40 -6.88
CA GLY A 308 13.05 -10.34 -7.81
C GLY A 308 13.35 -8.93 -7.25
N TYR A 309 13.03 -8.68 -5.98
CA TYR A 309 13.39 -7.42 -5.32
C TYR A 309 14.91 -7.25 -5.14
N MET A 310 15.65 -8.34 -4.91
CA MET A 310 17.11 -8.30 -4.87
C MET A 310 17.70 -7.88 -6.23
N VAL A 311 17.16 -8.38 -7.33
CA VAL A 311 17.53 -7.94 -8.68
C VAL A 311 17.19 -6.47 -8.91
N TRP A 312 16.02 -6.02 -8.48
CA TRP A 312 15.62 -4.61 -8.58
C TRP A 312 16.51 -3.67 -7.77
N ALA A 313 17.13 -4.16 -6.71
CA ALA A 313 18.03 -3.36 -5.88
C ALA A 313 19.41 -3.13 -6.53
N VAL A 314 19.84 -3.95 -7.51
CA VAL A 314 21.20 -3.91 -8.04
C VAL A 314 21.30 -3.76 -9.55
N SER A 315 20.29 -4.18 -10.32
CA SER A 315 20.38 -4.21 -11.78
C SER A 315 20.02 -2.86 -12.39
N ASN A 316 20.74 -2.51 -13.49
CA ASN A 316 20.44 -1.40 -14.38
C ASN A 316 20.09 -1.87 -15.80
N THR A 317 19.86 -3.18 -15.99
CA THR A 317 19.47 -3.74 -17.30
C THR A 317 17.95 -3.81 -17.37
N GLY A 318 17.31 -3.04 -18.24
CA GLY A 318 15.86 -2.89 -18.29
C GLY A 318 15.10 -4.21 -18.46
N TRP A 319 15.53 -5.07 -19.40
CA TRP A 319 14.91 -6.39 -19.62
C TRP A 319 15.06 -7.33 -18.41
N LEU A 320 16.19 -7.27 -17.69
CA LEU A 320 16.38 -8.07 -16.48
C LEU A 320 15.45 -7.59 -15.36
N LEU A 321 15.23 -6.27 -15.24
CA LEU A 321 14.27 -5.70 -14.30
C LEU A 321 12.83 -6.14 -14.64
N ILE A 322 12.46 -6.15 -15.93
CA ILE A 322 11.13 -6.63 -16.38
C ILE A 322 10.98 -8.13 -16.11
N ALA A 323 11.99 -8.94 -16.41
CA ALA A 323 11.97 -10.37 -16.12
C ALA A 323 11.84 -10.62 -14.61
N ALA A 324 12.54 -9.85 -13.78
CA ALA A 324 12.39 -9.90 -12.33
C ALA A 324 10.98 -9.49 -11.89
N ALA A 325 10.35 -8.48 -12.54
CA ALA A 325 8.94 -8.12 -12.28
C ALA A 325 7.99 -9.28 -12.51
N VAL A 326 8.15 -9.99 -13.63
CA VAL A 326 7.35 -11.19 -13.94
C VAL A 326 7.59 -12.28 -12.89
N ALA A 327 8.85 -12.58 -12.58
CA ALA A 327 9.20 -13.62 -11.61
C ALA A 327 8.64 -13.32 -10.22
N LEU A 328 8.89 -12.11 -9.69
CA LEU A 328 8.41 -11.74 -8.35
C LEU A 328 6.88 -11.76 -8.27
N THR A 329 6.19 -11.38 -9.35
CA THR A 329 4.71 -11.42 -9.39
C THR A 329 4.19 -12.86 -9.33
N LEU A 330 4.82 -13.79 -10.02
CA LEU A 330 4.49 -15.21 -9.90
C LEU A 330 4.76 -15.73 -8.49
N GLY A 331 5.86 -15.29 -7.87
CA GLY A 331 6.16 -15.56 -6.46
C GLY A 331 5.10 -15.01 -5.52
N GLU A 332 4.63 -13.79 -5.74
CA GLU A 332 3.55 -13.14 -5.00
C GLU A 332 2.25 -13.92 -5.11
N LEU A 333 1.82 -14.25 -6.33
CA LEU A 333 0.61 -15.02 -6.59
C LEU A 333 0.64 -16.43 -5.95
N ALA A 334 1.81 -17.04 -5.81
CA ALA A 334 1.97 -18.32 -5.14
C ALA A 334 1.83 -18.18 -3.61
N ASN A 335 2.46 -17.16 -2.98
CA ASN A 335 2.57 -17.06 -1.53
C ASN A 335 1.39 -16.34 -0.85
N VAL A 336 0.77 -15.34 -1.50
CA VAL A 336 -0.28 -14.50 -0.89
C VAL A 336 -1.49 -15.30 -0.42
N PRO A 337 -2.08 -16.22 -1.19
CA PRO A 337 -3.22 -17.02 -0.71
C PRO A 337 -2.90 -17.85 0.54
N VAL A 338 -1.68 -18.41 0.60
CA VAL A 338 -1.25 -19.21 1.77
C VAL A 338 -1.08 -18.34 3.01
N LYS A 339 -0.51 -17.12 2.86
CA LYS A 339 -0.41 -16.15 3.96
C LYS A 339 -1.79 -15.74 4.48
N GLN A 340 -2.74 -15.53 3.58
CA GLN A 340 -4.12 -15.18 3.93
C GLN A 340 -4.82 -16.32 4.69
N ALA A 341 -4.64 -17.56 4.24
CA ALA A 341 -5.16 -18.75 4.92
C ALA A 341 -4.55 -18.89 6.33
N LEU A 342 -3.23 -18.73 6.45
CA LEU A 342 -2.56 -18.75 7.77
C LEU A 342 -3.09 -17.66 8.71
N LEU A 343 -3.33 -16.46 8.22
CA LEU A 343 -3.93 -15.39 9.01
C LEU A 343 -5.33 -15.80 9.50
N ALA A 344 -6.15 -16.36 8.62
CA ALA A 344 -7.50 -16.79 8.98
C ALA A 344 -7.52 -17.94 10.01
N ASP A 345 -6.59 -18.90 9.89
CA ASP A 345 -6.53 -20.09 10.73
C ASP A 345 -5.90 -19.83 12.12
N LEU A 346 -5.02 -18.84 12.22
CA LEU A 346 -4.26 -18.56 13.44
C LEU A 346 -4.91 -17.50 14.33
N VAL A 347 -5.79 -16.67 13.78
CA VAL A 347 -6.49 -15.61 14.52
C VAL A 347 -7.68 -16.20 15.29
N ASP A 348 -7.79 -15.84 16.58
CA ASP A 348 -8.92 -16.24 17.43
C ASP A 348 -10.25 -15.69 16.87
N PRO A 349 -11.22 -16.55 16.54
CA PRO A 349 -12.52 -16.12 16.04
C PRO A 349 -13.26 -15.14 16.96
N ASN A 350 -13.10 -15.29 18.29
CA ASN A 350 -13.80 -14.48 19.29
C ASN A 350 -13.15 -13.07 19.46
N ALA A 351 -11.92 -12.91 19.02
CA ALA A 351 -11.17 -11.65 19.11
C ALA A 351 -10.76 -11.10 17.74
N ARG A 352 -11.33 -11.60 16.65
CA ARG A 352 -10.91 -11.35 15.26
C ARG A 352 -10.69 -9.88 14.95
N THR A 353 -11.59 -8.99 15.39
CA THR A 353 -11.47 -7.54 15.13
C THR A 353 -10.18 -6.96 15.74
N LYS A 354 -9.83 -7.34 16.98
CA LYS A 354 -8.60 -6.87 17.65
C LYS A 354 -7.34 -7.37 16.93
N TYR A 355 -7.33 -8.64 16.52
CA TYR A 355 -6.23 -9.24 15.79
C TYR A 355 -6.04 -8.61 14.41
N MET A 356 -7.12 -8.37 13.67
CA MET A 356 -7.06 -7.73 12.35
C MET A 356 -6.61 -6.28 12.44
N ALA A 357 -7.05 -5.53 13.46
CA ALA A 357 -6.56 -4.17 13.71
C ALA A 357 -5.05 -4.16 14.01
N ALA A 358 -4.57 -5.08 14.85
CA ALA A 358 -3.14 -5.24 15.13
C ALA A 358 -2.36 -5.69 13.88
N TYR A 359 -2.92 -6.61 13.08
CA TYR A 359 -2.30 -7.05 11.84
C TYR A 359 -2.13 -5.89 10.84
N GLY A 360 -3.07 -4.95 10.79
CA GLY A 360 -2.98 -3.75 9.96
C GLY A 360 -1.75 -2.86 10.24
N LEU A 361 -1.14 -2.99 11.44
CA LEU A 361 0.11 -2.27 11.77
C LEU A 361 1.29 -2.67 10.87
N ASN A 362 1.28 -3.88 10.26
CA ASN A 362 2.36 -4.30 9.36
C ASN A 362 2.55 -3.32 8.19
N ALA A 363 1.46 -2.79 7.63
CA ALA A 363 1.52 -1.82 6.54
C ALA A 363 2.15 -0.50 6.98
N ARG A 364 1.83 -0.03 8.19
CA ARG A 364 2.37 1.22 8.76
C ARG A 364 3.85 1.09 9.10
N ILE A 365 4.23 -0.02 9.73
CA ILE A 365 5.64 -0.35 10.01
C ILE A 365 6.41 -0.47 8.70
N GLY A 366 5.82 -1.10 7.68
CA GLY A 366 6.42 -1.20 6.35
C GLY A 366 6.74 0.17 5.75
N LEU A 367 5.83 1.14 5.82
CA LEU A 367 6.06 2.51 5.34
C LEU A 367 7.25 3.17 6.05
N LEU A 368 7.36 3.02 7.37
CA LEU A 368 8.50 3.57 8.14
C LEU A 368 9.82 2.90 7.75
N ILE A 369 9.82 1.57 7.56
CA ILE A 369 11.00 0.83 7.07
C ILE A 369 11.36 1.29 5.66
N GLY A 370 10.39 1.51 4.77
CA GLY A 370 10.60 2.05 3.43
C GLY A 370 11.34 3.40 3.46
N SER A 371 10.86 4.32 4.29
CA SER A 371 11.49 5.64 4.47
C SER A 371 12.92 5.52 5.00
N LEU A 372 13.14 4.70 6.04
CA LEU A 372 14.47 4.42 6.58
C LEU A 372 15.41 3.76 5.56
N SER A 373 14.87 2.95 4.64
CA SER A 373 15.65 2.31 3.59
C SER A 373 16.19 3.32 2.57
N VAL A 374 15.49 4.44 2.33
CA VAL A 374 16.03 5.54 1.50
C VAL A 374 17.26 6.14 2.16
N THR A 375 17.19 6.43 3.46
CA THR A 375 18.36 6.91 4.23
C THR A 375 19.47 5.87 4.25
N ALA A 376 19.15 4.59 4.53
CA ALA A 376 20.16 3.54 4.57
C ALA A 376 20.87 3.37 3.22
N GLY A 377 20.15 3.50 2.11
CA GLY A 377 20.68 3.39 0.75
C GLY A 377 21.72 4.47 0.39
N SER A 378 21.81 5.59 1.15
CA SER A 378 22.87 6.58 0.96
C SER A 378 24.21 6.16 1.60
N PHE A 379 24.22 5.17 2.49
CA PHE A 379 25.41 4.68 3.18
C PHE A 379 25.74 3.22 2.81
N VAL A 380 24.74 2.49 2.34
CA VAL A 380 24.84 1.07 2.01
C VAL A 380 24.83 0.91 0.49
N THR A 381 25.75 0.14 -0.05
CA THR A 381 25.83 -0.13 -1.49
C THR A 381 24.55 -0.85 -1.99
N PRO A 382 24.22 -0.75 -3.29
CA PRO A 382 23.11 -1.50 -3.88
C PRO A 382 23.16 -3.01 -3.58
N VAL A 383 24.37 -3.61 -3.58
CA VAL A 383 24.58 -5.01 -3.21
C VAL A 383 24.26 -5.25 -1.73
N GLY A 384 24.65 -4.33 -0.85
CA GLY A 384 24.31 -4.38 0.58
C GLY A 384 22.81 -4.29 0.82
N MET A 385 22.09 -3.42 0.10
CA MET A 385 20.64 -3.32 0.16
C MET A 385 19.96 -4.60 -0.38
N SER A 386 20.46 -5.16 -1.46
CA SER A 386 20.01 -6.45 -1.99
C SER A 386 20.19 -7.57 -0.95
N ALA A 387 21.36 -7.64 -0.30
CA ALA A 387 21.63 -8.62 0.75
C ALA A 387 20.67 -8.44 1.95
N LEU A 388 20.36 -7.20 2.33
CA LEU A 388 19.38 -6.89 3.38
C LEU A 388 17.99 -7.46 3.05
N TYR A 389 17.55 -7.33 1.79
CA TYR A 389 16.28 -7.95 1.34
C TYR A 389 16.35 -9.47 1.41
N GLY A 390 17.48 -10.07 1.04
CA GLY A 390 17.73 -11.50 1.21
C GLY A 390 17.61 -11.94 2.67
N VAL A 391 18.19 -11.19 3.61
CA VAL A 391 18.09 -11.46 5.07
C VAL A 391 16.63 -11.37 5.51
N TRP A 392 15.88 -10.34 5.12
CA TRP A 392 14.46 -10.24 5.45
C TRP A 392 13.63 -11.37 4.86
N GLY A 393 13.91 -11.78 3.62
CA GLY A 393 13.25 -12.90 2.96
C GLY A 393 13.50 -14.23 3.67
N VAL A 394 14.76 -14.53 4.00
CA VAL A 394 15.14 -15.73 4.77
C VAL A 394 14.47 -15.72 6.15
N ALA A 395 14.55 -14.60 6.87
CA ALA A 395 13.90 -14.45 8.18
C ALA A 395 12.37 -14.68 8.07
N ALA A 396 11.72 -14.12 7.05
CA ALA A 396 10.30 -14.36 6.81
C ALA A 396 9.98 -15.84 6.58
N VAL A 397 10.77 -16.54 5.75
CA VAL A 397 10.61 -17.99 5.51
C VAL A 397 10.76 -18.78 6.80
N LEU A 398 11.77 -18.48 7.64
CA LEU A 398 11.99 -19.16 8.91
C LEU A 398 10.82 -18.96 9.88
N VAL A 399 10.29 -17.73 9.97
CA VAL A 399 9.13 -17.44 10.81
C VAL A 399 7.89 -18.14 10.28
N PHE A 400 7.61 -18.09 8.98
CA PHE A 400 6.48 -18.82 8.39
C PHE A 400 6.60 -20.34 8.55
N ARG A 401 7.82 -20.90 8.49
CA ARG A 401 8.06 -22.32 8.79
C ARG A 401 7.58 -22.70 10.19
N SER A 402 7.84 -21.85 11.18
CA SER A 402 7.37 -22.08 12.54
C SER A 402 5.84 -22.00 12.66
N LEU A 403 5.21 -21.10 11.91
CA LEU A 403 3.76 -20.92 11.90
C LEU A 403 3.02 -22.08 11.23
N LEU A 404 3.55 -22.60 10.11
CA LEU A 404 3.00 -23.78 9.44
C LEU A 404 2.99 -25.00 10.35
N ARG A 405 4.05 -25.21 11.14
CA ARG A 405 4.09 -26.29 12.13
C ARG A 405 2.98 -26.14 13.18
N VAL A 406 2.80 -24.94 13.74
CA VAL A 406 1.73 -24.68 14.70
C VAL A 406 0.35 -24.91 14.10
N ARG A 407 0.14 -24.52 12.81
CA ARG A 407 -1.10 -24.79 12.10
C ARG A 407 -1.37 -26.29 11.96
N GLU A 408 -0.37 -27.05 11.54
CA GLU A 408 -0.45 -28.51 11.39
C GLU A 408 -0.75 -29.22 12.72
N GLU A 409 -0.06 -28.79 13.79
CA GLU A 409 -0.30 -29.31 15.16
C GLU A 409 -1.74 -29.04 15.63
N ARG A 410 -2.26 -27.83 15.40
CA ARG A 410 -3.65 -27.49 15.72
C ARG A 410 -4.66 -28.31 14.88
N GLN A 411 -4.40 -28.51 13.61
CA GLN A 411 -5.26 -29.31 12.73
C GLN A 411 -5.24 -30.79 13.12
N ALA A 412 -4.09 -31.34 13.47
CA ALA A 412 -3.94 -32.70 13.94
C ALA A 412 -4.69 -32.92 15.30
N ALA A 413 -4.59 -31.95 16.22
CA ALA A 413 -5.30 -32.00 17.50
C ALA A 413 -6.84 -31.97 17.29
N ALA A 414 -7.33 -31.08 16.41
CA ALA A 414 -8.74 -31.00 16.10
C ALA A 414 -9.29 -32.28 15.42
N ALA A 415 -8.47 -32.94 14.60
CA ALA A 415 -8.83 -34.22 13.97
C ALA A 415 -8.82 -35.42 14.95
N ALA A 416 -8.11 -35.28 16.06
CA ALA A 416 -8.03 -36.33 17.11
C ALA A 416 -9.14 -36.22 18.18
N GLU A 417 -9.91 -35.11 18.23
CA GLU A 417 -11.05 -34.97 19.12
C GLU A 417 -12.20 -35.87 18.62
N PRO A 418 -12.74 -36.78 19.47
CA PRO A 418 -13.85 -37.64 19.09
C PRO A 418 -15.08 -36.77 18.79
N VAL A 419 -15.74 -37.04 17.65
CA VAL A 419 -17.06 -36.44 17.32
C VAL A 419 -17.98 -36.70 18.50
N PRO A 420 -18.57 -35.67 19.16
CA PRO A 420 -19.54 -35.90 20.23
C PRO A 420 -20.64 -36.76 19.66
N ALA A 421 -20.92 -37.91 20.34
CA ALA A 421 -22.03 -38.80 19.99
C ALA A 421 -23.33 -38.00 20.04
N ALA A 422 -24.04 -37.97 18.91
CA ALA A 422 -25.29 -37.26 18.72
C ALA A 422 -26.41 -37.89 19.55
#